data_3401d47aa1564b544eaec166a02d2ec7
#
_entry.id   3401d47aa1564b544eaec166a02d2ec7
#
_cell.length_a   1.000
_cell.length_b   1.000
_cell.length_c   1.000
_cell.angle_alpha   90.00
_cell.angle_beta   90.00
_cell.angle_gamma   90.00
#
_symmetry.space_group_name_H-M   'P 1'
#
loop_
_entity.id
_entity.type
_entity.pdbx_description
1 polymer ?
#
loop_
_entity_poly.entity_id
_entity_poly.type
_entity_poly.pdbx_seq_one_letter_code
_entity_poly.pdbx_strand_id
1 'polypeptide(L)'
;MCIRDSNKALSKKLKVQYSADGQSWSTPRLFFETRDPKQELLSPSIIRYNGKLRLYCLNGDAGISKRGHCTGIHILEGDDLKQSVFKEVAIGSFLNKDEVRIEPWHCCLFEYRQKLYMLFCGRDHKQKTFRSPMETYLAVSEDYQNFSIYKKPIVVHIKTYRPSAYIDGDRLHLYFSVVGYVDNSHEDRRIGYTCLNMRELLQT
;
A
#
# COMPACT_ATOMS: atom_id res chain seq x y z
N MET A 1 -10.16 8.96 2.90
CA MET A 1 -10.64 7.65 3.40
C MET A 1 -9.79 7.26 4.59
N CYS A 2 -10.37 7.02 5.75
CA CYS A 2 -9.63 6.55 6.93
C CYS A 2 -10.08 5.12 7.24
N ILE A 3 -9.14 4.19 7.35
CA ILE A 3 -9.42 2.81 7.70
C ILE A 3 -8.66 2.50 8.98
N ARG A 4 -9.40 2.06 10.00
CA ARG A 4 -8.84 1.73 11.31
C ARG A 4 -9.02 0.25 11.60
N ASP A 5 -7.93 -0.39 11.97
CA ASP A 5 -7.94 -1.74 12.51
C ASP A 5 -8.34 -1.71 13.99
N SER A 6 -9.27 -2.55 14.39
CA SER A 6 -9.69 -2.69 15.79
C SER A 6 -9.32 -4.06 16.33
N ASN A 7 -8.48 -4.03 17.30
CA ASN A 7 -8.08 -5.01 18.33
C ASN A 7 -8.63 -6.45 18.31
N LYS A 8 -7.69 -7.40 18.45
CA LYS A 8 -7.74 -8.72 19.14
C LYS A 8 -8.94 -9.64 18.94
N ALA A 9 -9.86 -9.34 18.04
CA ALA A 9 -10.91 -10.27 17.66
C ALA A 9 -10.41 -11.24 16.60
N LEU A 10 -11.00 -12.41 16.51
CA LEU A 10 -10.76 -13.48 15.54
C LEU A 10 -11.01 -13.05 14.06
N SER A 11 -11.27 -11.78 13.80
CA SER A 11 -11.56 -11.24 12.48
C SER A 11 -10.97 -9.84 12.30
N LYS A 12 -10.47 -9.56 11.09
CA LYS A 12 -10.03 -8.22 10.68
C LYS A 12 -11.15 -7.54 9.89
N LYS A 13 -11.42 -6.27 10.22
CA LYS A 13 -12.53 -5.50 9.64
C LYS A 13 -12.02 -4.25 8.95
N LEU A 14 -12.36 -4.09 7.69
CA LEU A 14 -12.22 -2.83 6.98
C LEU A 14 -13.53 -2.06 7.06
N LYS A 15 -13.45 -0.82 7.47
CA LYS A 15 -14.58 0.12 7.51
C LYS A 15 -14.32 1.28 6.58
N VAL A 16 -15.37 1.81 5.97
CA VAL A 16 -15.31 2.99 5.09
C VAL A 16 -16.14 4.13 5.68
N GLN A 17 -15.62 5.34 5.54
CA GLN A 17 -16.30 6.59 5.77
C GLN A 17 -16.13 7.49 4.56
N TYR A 18 -17.08 8.36 4.29
CA TYR A 18 -17.01 9.34 3.21
C TYR A 18 -17.16 10.73 3.77
N SER A 19 -16.60 11.66 3.02
CA SER A 19 -16.78 13.09 3.22
C SER A 19 -16.94 13.76 1.85
N ALA A 20 -17.83 14.72 1.75
CA ALA A 20 -17.98 15.56 0.58
C ALA A 20 -17.10 16.81 0.65
N ASP A 21 -16.77 17.24 1.87
CA ASP A 21 -16.06 18.49 2.16
C ASP A 21 -14.69 18.29 2.82
N GLY A 22 -14.32 17.04 3.13
CA GLY A 22 -13.11 16.69 3.85
C GLY A 22 -13.14 16.99 5.36
N GLN A 23 -14.23 17.57 5.86
CA GLN A 23 -14.39 17.97 7.27
C GLN A 23 -15.42 17.11 8.00
N SER A 24 -16.58 16.93 7.39
CA SER A 24 -17.67 16.13 7.93
C SER A 24 -17.64 14.71 7.37
N TRP A 25 -17.66 13.71 8.23
CA TRP A 25 -17.53 12.30 7.82
C TRP A 25 -18.77 11.48 8.20
N SER A 26 -19.17 10.60 7.29
CA SER A 26 -20.25 9.65 7.55
C SER A 26 -19.91 8.70 8.70
N THR A 27 -20.94 8.05 9.26
CA THR A 27 -20.73 6.92 10.18
C THR A 27 -19.91 5.81 9.50
N PRO A 28 -18.93 5.21 10.20
CA PRO A 28 -18.15 4.10 9.66
C PRO A 28 -19.05 2.91 9.32
N ARG A 29 -18.99 2.44 8.07
CA ARG A 29 -19.69 1.25 7.59
C ARG A 29 -18.72 0.09 7.39
N LEU A 30 -19.12 -1.12 7.76
CA LEU A 30 -18.36 -2.33 7.47
C LEU A 30 -18.30 -2.52 5.94
N PHE A 31 -17.11 -2.73 5.44
CA PHE A 31 -16.81 -2.83 4.04
C PHE A 31 -16.35 -4.24 3.65
N PHE A 32 -15.50 -4.82 4.49
CA PHE A 32 -15.01 -6.17 4.36
C PHE A 32 -14.64 -6.74 5.74
N GLU A 33 -14.81 -8.03 5.91
CA GLU A 33 -14.41 -8.77 7.10
C GLU A 33 -13.76 -10.10 6.69
N THR A 34 -12.57 -10.37 7.20
CA THR A 34 -11.96 -11.70 7.12
C THR A 34 -12.02 -12.38 8.48
N ARG A 35 -12.25 -13.69 8.47
CA ARG A 35 -12.22 -14.52 9.68
C ARG A 35 -10.87 -15.19 9.90
N ASP A 36 -9.94 -15.06 8.98
CA ASP A 36 -8.61 -15.62 9.15
C ASP A 36 -7.76 -14.69 10.04
N PRO A 37 -7.41 -15.11 11.27
CA PRO A 37 -6.63 -14.30 12.19
C PRO A 37 -5.18 -14.07 11.72
N LYS A 38 -4.72 -14.84 10.73
CA LYS A 38 -3.38 -14.70 10.15
C LYS A 38 -3.31 -13.63 9.06
N GLN A 39 -4.47 -13.22 8.52
CA GLN A 39 -4.52 -12.17 7.50
C GLN A 39 -4.36 -10.79 8.14
N GLU A 40 -3.41 -10.02 7.64
CA GLU A 40 -3.33 -8.58 7.88
C GLU A 40 -3.67 -7.83 6.59
N LEU A 41 -4.64 -6.93 6.68
CA LEU A 41 -5.08 -6.11 5.56
C LEU A 41 -4.43 -4.72 5.68
N LEU A 42 -3.22 -4.61 5.13
CA LEU A 42 -2.42 -3.39 5.25
C LEU A 42 -2.64 -2.45 4.06
N SER A 43 -2.72 -1.16 4.36
CA SER A 43 -2.71 -0.06 3.39
C SER A 43 -3.68 -0.25 2.22
N PRO A 44 -4.97 -0.33 2.50
CA PRO A 44 -5.95 -0.46 1.44
C PRO A 44 -5.85 0.71 0.45
N SER A 45 -5.73 0.37 -0.82
CA SER A 45 -5.74 1.30 -1.94
C SER A 45 -6.80 0.89 -2.94
N ILE A 46 -7.55 1.84 -3.48
CA ILE A 46 -8.70 1.57 -4.32
C ILE A 46 -8.53 2.21 -5.69
N ILE A 47 -8.92 1.46 -6.72
CA ILE A 47 -8.98 1.91 -8.10
C ILE A 47 -10.33 1.55 -8.72
N ARG A 48 -10.62 2.11 -9.89
CA ARG A 48 -11.73 1.66 -10.73
C ARG A 48 -11.18 0.72 -11.82
N TYR A 49 -11.75 -0.48 -11.91
CA TYR A 49 -11.33 -1.49 -12.88
C TYR A 49 -12.56 -2.18 -13.49
N ASN A 50 -12.68 -2.16 -14.82
CA ASN A 50 -13.79 -2.77 -15.56
C ASN A 50 -15.17 -2.40 -14.99
N GLY A 51 -15.38 -1.11 -14.68
CA GLY A 51 -16.64 -0.59 -14.13
C GLY A 51 -16.87 -0.85 -12.65
N LYS A 52 -16.07 -1.69 -12.00
CA LYS A 52 -16.12 -2.00 -10.57
C LYS A 52 -15.08 -1.22 -9.78
N LEU A 53 -15.25 -1.16 -8.48
CA LEU A 53 -14.24 -0.72 -7.55
C LEU A 53 -13.42 -1.93 -7.09
N ARG A 54 -12.11 -1.84 -7.24
CA ARG A 54 -11.17 -2.87 -6.82
C ARG A 54 -10.28 -2.31 -5.72
N LEU A 55 -10.28 -2.98 -4.58
CA LEU A 55 -9.47 -2.65 -3.41
C LEU A 55 -8.31 -3.63 -3.30
N TYR A 56 -7.12 -3.11 -3.08
CA TYR A 56 -5.90 -3.88 -2.86
C TYR A 56 -5.42 -3.65 -1.44
N CYS A 57 -5.08 -4.72 -0.76
CA CYS A 57 -4.45 -4.69 0.56
C CYS A 57 -3.23 -5.59 0.56
N LEU A 58 -2.12 -5.11 1.06
CA LEU A 58 -0.98 -6.00 1.33
C LEU A 58 -1.37 -6.97 2.45
N ASN A 59 -1.13 -8.25 2.22
CA ASN A 59 -1.29 -9.28 3.24
C ASN A 59 0.02 -9.42 4.02
N GLY A 60 0.00 -8.97 5.26
CA GLY A 60 1.08 -9.21 6.20
C GLY A 60 0.83 -10.49 7.00
N ASP A 61 1.86 -11.27 7.26
CA ASP A 61 1.76 -12.39 8.19
C ASP A 61 1.88 -11.90 9.64
N ALA A 62 0.75 -11.79 10.31
CA ALA A 62 0.70 -11.35 11.71
C ALA A 62 1.18 -12.42 12.71
N GLY A 63 1.29 -13.68 12.30
CA GLY A 63 1.38 -14.80 13.22
C GLY A 63 2.71 -15.52 13.30
N ILE A 64 3.48 -15.57 12.23
CA ILE A 64 4.63 -16.50 12.14
C ILE A 64 5.97 -15.80 12.34
N SER A 65 6.09 -14.55 12.01
CA SER A 65 7.29 -13.79 12.30
C SER A 65 6.94 -12.46 12.94
N LYS A 66 7.56 -12.17 14.07
CA LYS A 66 7.57 -10.83 14.67
C LYS A 66 8.08 -9.73 13.72
N ARG A 67 8.21 -10.02 12.41
CA ARG A 67 8.87 -9.22 11.39
C ARG A 67 7.95 -8.73 10.27
N GLY A 68 6.67 -9.17 10.24
CA GLY A 68 5.71 -8.75 9.23
C GLY A 68 6.22 -9.01 7.81
N HIS A 69 6.08 -10.24 7.32
CA HIS A 69 6.34 -10.56 5.92
C HIS A 69 5.10 -10.30 5.09
N CYS A 70 5.27 -9.71 3.91
CA CYS A 70 4.21 -9.62 2.93
C CYS A 70 4.08 -10.97 2.21
N THR A 71 2.95 -11.62 2.41
CA THR A 71 2.66 -12.95 1.82
C THR A 71 1.86 -12.84 0.52
N GLY A 72 1.37 -11.66 0.15
CA GLY A 72 0.61 -11.44 -1.05
C GLY A 72 -0.18 -10.13 -1.03
N ILE A 73 -1.12 -10.04 -1.95
CA ILE A 73 -1.98 -8.87 -2.13
C ILE A 73 -3.43 -9.35 -2.19
N HIS A 74 -4.23 -9.02 -1.19
CA HIS A 74 -5.68 -9.27 -1.26
C HIS A 74 -6.33 -8.30 -2.23
N ILE A 75 -7.10 -8.83 -3.16
CA ILE A 75 -7.85 -8.07 -4.15
C ILE A 75 -9.33 -8.30 -3.93
N LEU A 76 -10.02 -7.22 -3.56
CA LEU A 76 -11.44 -7.25 -3.26
C LEU A 76 -12.19 -6.42 -4.28
N GLU A 77 -13.38 -6.83 -4.69
CA GLU A 77 -14.24 -6.09 -5.61
C GLU A 77 -15.62 -5.80 -5.03
N GLY A 78 -16.16 -4.65 -5.44
CA GLY A 78 -17.53 -4.22 -5.18
C GLY A 78 -17.97 -3.18 -6.21
N ASP A 79 -19.28 -2.95 -6.30
CA ASP A 79 -19.83 -2.05 -7.31
C ASP A 79 -19.69 -0.58 -6.89
N ASP A 80 -19.87 -0.30 -5.62
CA ASP A 80 -19.75 1.05 -5.06
C ASP A 80 -19.29 1.04 -3.59
N LEU A 81 -18.84 2.21 -3.10
CA LEU A 81 -18.37 2.37 -1.72
C LEU A 81 -19.51 2.55 -0.71
N LYS A 82 -20.72 2.91 -1.15
CA LYS A 82 -21.82 3.29 -0.26
C LYS A 82 -22.65 2.10 0.18
N GLN A 83 -22.87 1.14 -0.71
CA GLN A 83 -23.81 0.04 -0.49
C GLN A 83 -23.19 -1.34 -0.59
N SER A 84 -22.17 -1.50 -1.46
CA SER A 84 -21.60 -2.82 -1.74
C SER A 84 -20.81 -3.39 -0.56
N VAL A 85 -20.96 -4.67 -0.38
CA VAL A 85 -20.03 -5.50 0.41
C VAL A 85 -18.97 -6.01 -0.56
N PHE A 86 -17.72 -5.73 -0.26
CA PHE A 86 -16.62 -6.19 -1.10
C PHE A 86 -16.35 -7.67 -0.86
N LYS A 87 -16.03 -8.38 -1.93
CA LYS A 87 -15.68 -9.81 -1.89
C LYS A 87 -14.26 -9.97 -2.40
N GLU A 88 -13.50 -10.86 -1.79
CA GLU A 88 -12.20 -11.25 -2.31
C GLU A 88 -12.40 -11.98 -3.65
N VAL A 89 -11.71 -11.51 -4.69
CA VAL A 89 -11.78 -12.08 -6.03
C VAL A 89 -10.47 -12.73 -6.45
N ALA A 90 -9.35 -12.29 -5.87
CA ALA A 90 -8.04 -12.84 -6.14
C ALA A 90 -7.06 -12.57 -4.99
N ILE A 91 -5.99 -13.35 -4.98
CA ILE A 91 -4.77 -13.06 -4.23
C ILE A 91 -3.67 -12.84 -5.27
N GLY A 92 -3.16 -11.61 -5.29
CA GLY A 92 -2.04 -11.23 -6.14
C GLY A 92 -0.69 -11.51 -5.49
N SER A 93 0.37 -11.45 -6.28
CA SER A 93 1.72 -11.72 -5.83
C SER A 93 2.73 -10.69 -6.33
N PHE A 94 3.90 -10.68 -5.71
CA PHE A 94 5.08 -10.01 -6.26
C PHE A 94 5.96 -11.05 -6.96
N LEU A 95 6.04 -10.97 -8.29
CA LEU A 95 6.64 -12.01 -9.15
C LEU A 95 8.14 -12.19 -8.92
N ASN A 96 8.85 -11.10 -8.61
CA ASN A 96 10.30 -11.08 -8.46
C ASN A 96 10.77 -10.65 -7.05
N LYS A 97 9.91 -10.80 -6.05
CA LYS A 97 10.19 -10.36 -4.67
C LYS A 97 11.48 -10.95 -4.11
N ASP A 98 11.71 -12.23 -4.36
CA ASP A 98 12.89 -12.94 -3.86
C ASP A 98 14.18 -12.52 -4.57
N GLU A 99 14.10 -12.19 -5.86
CA GLU A 99 15.24 -11.70 -6.64
C GLU A 99 15.69 -10.32 -6.17
N VAL A 100 14.73 -9.40 -5.95
CA VAL A 100 15.04 -8.04 -5.51
C VAL A 100 15.28 -7.96 -3.99
N ARG A 101 14.89 -9.00 -3.25
CA ARG A 101 15.04 -9.14 -1.79
C ARG A 101 14.39 -8.01 -0.99
N ILE A 102 13.30 -7.47 -1.49
CA ILE A 102 12.57 -6.38 -0.85
C ILE A 102 11.27 -6.89 -0.27
N GLU A 103 11.02 -6.55 0.98
CA GLU A 103 9.78 -6.83 1.68
C GLU A 103 8.84 -5.63 1.59
N PRO A 104 7.75 -5.69 0.80
CA PRO A 104 6.79 -4.61 0.67
C PRO A 104 6.02 -4.34 1.97
N TRP A 105 5.86 -3.06 2.27
CA TRP A 105 5.12 -2.59 3.42
C TRP A 105 4.45 -1.26 3.10
N HIS A 106 3.19 -1.08 3.39
CA HIS A 106 2.39 0.08 2.99
C HIS A 106 2.50 0.45 1.52
N CYS A 107 1.36 0.48 0.85
CA CYS A 107 1.31 0.76 -0.58
C CYS A 107 0.26 1.83 -0.92
N CYS A 108 0.40 2.37 -2.12
CA CYS A 108 -0.57 3.19 -2.82
C CYS A 108 -0.55 2.81 -4.29
N LEU A 109 -1.72 2.67 -4.91
CA LEU A 109 -1.84 2.32 -6.31
C LEU A 109 -2.28 3.52 -7.14
N PHE A 110 -1.83 3.54 -8.40
CA PHE A 110 -2.28 4.47 -9.42
C PHE A 110 -2.19 3.83 -10.81
N GLU A 111 -2.98 4.32 -11.73
CA GLU A 111 -2.93 3.89 -13.13
C GLU A 111 -2.14 4.88 -13.96
N TYR A 112 -1.32 4.36 -14.88
CA TYR A 112 -0.62 5.15 -15.87
C TYR A 112 -0.46 4.34 -17.16
N ARG A 113 -0.92 4.88 -18.28
CA ARG A 113 -0.87 4.25 -19.61
C ARG A 113 -1.38 2.80 -19.62
N GLN A 114 -2.57 2.59 -19.08
CA GLN A 114 -3.26 1.29 -19.03
C GLN A 114 -2.51 0.18 -18.25
N LYS A 115 -1.57 0.56 -17.41
CA LYS A 115 -0.92 -0.34 -16.46
C LYS A 115 -1.18 0.11 -15.04
N LEU A 116 -1.26 -0.85 -14.15
CA LEU A 116 -1.40 -0.56 -12.73
C LEU A 116 -0.02 -0.50 -12.08
N TYR A 117 0.25 0.59 -11.40
CA TYR A 117 1.48 0.79 -10.65
C TYR A 117 1.19 0.78 -9.15
N MET A 118 2.13 0.25 -8.40
CA MET A 118 2.12 0.25 -6.94
C MET A 118 3.38 0.94 -6.42
N LEU A 119 3.18 2.03 -5.69
CA LEU A 119 4.22 2.57 -4.83
C LEU A 119 4.15 1.87 -3.48
N PHE A 120 5.27 1.47 -2.94
CA PHE A 120 5.33 0.91 -1.61
C PHE A 120 6.62 1.29 -0.90
N CYS A 121 6.59 1.36 0.42
CA CYS A 121 7.82 1.38 1.18
C CYS A 121 8.29 -0.07 1.41
N GLY A 122 9.57 -0.30 1.17
CA GLY A 122 10.17 -1.61 1.25
C GLY A 122 11.44 -1.61 2.08
N ARG A 123 11.79 -2.77 2.60
CA ARG A 123 13.03 -3.01 3.33
C ARG A 123 13.70 -4.27 2.81
N ASP A 124 15.03 -4.34 2.94
CA ASP A 124 15.78 -5.55 2.64
C ASP A 124 15.31 -6.70 3.57
N HIS A 125 15.08 -7.88 3.03
CA HIS A 125 14.75 -9.11 3.77
C HIS A 125 15.72 -9.44 4.90
N LYS A 126 17.00 -9.09 4.72
CA LYS A 126 18.05 -9.36 5.72
C LYS A 126 18.01 -8.39 6.90
N GLN A 127 17.31 -7.29 6.77
CA GLN A 127 17.24 -6.29 7.83
C GLN A 127 16.32 -6.76 8.95
N LYS A 128 16.90 -6.94 10.12
CA LYS A 128 16.25 -7.59 11.26
C LYS A 128 15.49 -6.66 12.20
N THR A 129 15.51 -5.36 11.98
CA THR A 129 14.94 -4.38 12.90
C THR A 129 13.98 -3.42 12.23
N PHE A 130 12.94 -3.02 12.94
CA PHE A 130 12.02 -1.93 12.53
C PHE A 130 12.71 -0.59 12.34
N ARG A 131 13.92 -0.42 12.87
CA ARG A 131 14.74 0.78 12.75
C ARG A 131 15.49 0.89 11.43
N SER A 132 15.48 -0.18 10.63
CA SER A 132 16.12 -0.18 9.32
C SER A 132 15.45 0.85 8.40
N PRO A 133 16.20 1.59 7.60
CA PRO A 133 15.62 2.50 6.64
C PRO A 133 14.70 1.74 5.68
N MET A 134 13.53 2.31 5.45
CA MET A 134 12.64 1.88 4.37
C MET A 134 12.79 2.88 3.24
N GLU A 135 12.87 2.38 2.03
CA GLU A 135 12.95 3.16 0.81
C GLU A 135 11.63 3.02 0.04
N THR A 136 11.35 3.96 -0.85
CA THR A 136 10.16 3.88 -1.69
C THR A 136 10.50 3.23 -3.02
N TYR A 137 9.76 2.17 -3.32
CA TYR A 137 9.89 1.38 -4.55
C TYR A 137 8.65 1.53 -5.42
N LEU A 138 8.83 1.19 -6.69
CA LEU A 138 7.77 1.08 -7.68
C LEU A 138 7.63 -0.38 -8.10
N ALA A 139 6.39 -0.83 -8.31
CA ALA A 139 6.09 -2.08 -8.99
C ALA A 139 5.04 -1.84 -10.06
N VAL A 140 4.99 -2.69 -11.06
CA VAL A 140 4.05 -2.62 -12.18
C VAL A 140 3.31 -3.94 -12.36
N SER A 141 2.03 -3.84 -12.69
CA SER A 141 1.16 -4.95 -13.07
C SER A 141 0.51 -4.68 -14.42
N GLU A 142 0.57 -5.64 -15.31
CA GLU A 142 -0.11 -5.61 -16.61
C GLU A 142 -1.47 -6.33 -16.54
N ASP A 143 -1.61 -7.28 -15.63
CA ASP A 143 -2.82 -8.08 -15.42
C ASP A 143 -3.71 -7.57 -14.26
N TYR A 144 -3.31 -6.46 -13.61
CA TYR A 144 -3.98 -5.90 -12.43
C TYR A 144 -4.07 -6.86 -11.24
N GLN A 145 -3.19 -7.86 -11.20
CA GLN A 145 -3.16 -8.84 -10.12
C GLN A 145 -1.73 -9.10 -9.62
N ASN A 146 -0.79 -9.35 -10.52
CA ASN A 146 0.57 -9.70 -10.17
C ASN A 146 1.52 -8.55 -10.51
N PHE A 147 2.47 -8.27 -9.62
CA PHE A 147 3.33 -7.10 -9.70
C PHE A 147 4.80 -7.48 -9.84
N SER A 148 5.50 -6.84 -10.77
CA SER A 148 6.95 -6.89 -10.89
C SER A 148 7.56 -5.65 -10.25
N ILE A 149 8.48 -5.84 -9.32
CA ILE A 149 9.16 -4.76 -8.58
C ILE A 149 10.35 -4.25 -9.41
N TYR A 150 10.45 -2.93 -9.58
CA TYR A 150 11.66 -2.31 -10.10
C TYR A 150 12.80 -2.42 -9.08
N LYS A 151 13.99 -2.84 -9.53
CA LYS A 151 15.10 -3.16 -8.63
C LYS A 151 15.64 -1.98 -7.85
N LYS A 152 15.52 -0.77 -8.41
CA LYS A 152 16.02 0.46 -7.78
C LYS A 152 14.90 1.18 -7.06
N PRO A 153 15.13 1.66 -5.84
CA PRO A 153 14.18 2.53 -5.17
C PRO A 153 14.10 3.89 -5.89
N ILE A 154 12.92 4.50 -5.87
CA ILE A 154 12.68 5.82 -6.48
C ILE A 154 12.91 6.97 -5.50
N VAL A 155 12.91 6.69 -4.20
CA VAL A 155 13.36 7.63 -3.16
C VAL A 155 14.36 6.92 -2.27
N VAL A 156 15.57 7.47 -2.20
CA VAL A 156 16.72 6.89 -1.51
C VAL A 156 17.25 7.83 -0.42
N HIS A 157 18.08 7.28 0.45
CA HIS A 157 18.84 8.00 1.48
C HIS A 157 18.00 8.62 2.62
N ILE A 158 16.70 8.49 2.57
CA ILE A 158 15.81 8.90 3.66
C ILE A 158 14.89 7.75 4.03
N LYS A 159 14.60 7.59 5.32
CA LYS A 159 13.62 6.61 5.76
C LYS A 159 12.23 7.10 5.34
N THR A 160 11.67 6.50 4.29
CA THR A 160 10.32 6.79 3.81
C THR A 160 9.30 5.82 4.40
N TYR A 161 8.07 6.30 4.58
CA TYR A 161 6.99 5.49 5.12
C TYR A 161 5.65 5.97 4.57
N ARG A 162 4.73 5.04 4.31
CA ARG A 162 3.36 5.30 3.83
C ARG A 162 3.33 6.22 2.61
N PRO A 163 3.82 5.76 1.46
CA PRO A 163 3.77 6.55 0.23
C PRO A 163 2.32 6.76 -0.21
N SER A 164 2.06 7.91 -0.80
CA SER A 164 0.82 8.25 -1.48
C SER A 164 1.14 8.94 -2.77
N ALA A 165 0.39 8.67 -3.83
CA ALA A 165 0.65 9.16 -5.17
C ALA A 165 -0.58 9.80 -5.79
N TYR A 166 -0.31 10.81 -6.61
CA TYR A 166 -1.24 11.38 -7.56
C TYR A 166 -0.53 11.53 -8.91
N ILE A 167 -1.21 11.13 -9.99
CA ILE A 167 -0.70 11.25 -11.36
C ILE A 167 -1.40 12.38 -12.09
N ASP A 168 -0.62 13.26 -12.72
CA ASP A 168 -1.09 14.34 -13.58
C ASP A 168 -0.31 14.30 -14.91
N GLY A 169 -0.93 13.75 -15.93
CA GLY A 169 -0.25 13.45 -17.19
C GLY A 169 0.93 12.51 -16.99
N ASP A 170 2.13 12.96 -17.30
CA ASP A 170 3.37 12.20 -17.07
C ASP A 170 4.05 12.54 -15.72
N ARG A 171 3.43 13.39 -14.89
CA ARG A 171 3.97 13.80 -13.59
C ARG A 171 3.43 12.94 -12.47
N LEU A 172 4.31 12.26 -11.76
CA LEU A 172 4.02 11.53 -10.54
C LEU A 172 4.31 12.43 -9.33
N HIS A 173 3.26 12.90 -8.68
CA HIS A 173 3.34 13.61 -7.41
C HIS A 173 3.37 12.59 -6.29
N LEU A 174 4.48 12.50 -5.59
CA LEU A 174 4.74 11.53 -4.55
C LEU A 174 4.82 12.23 -3.19
N TYR A 175 3.98 11.81 -2.27
CA TYR A 175 3.98 12.21 -0.87
C TYR A 175 4.36 11.02 -0.01
N PHE A 176 5.15 11.22 1.02
CA PHE A 176 5.56 10.17 1.94
C PHE A 176 5.89 10.74 3.32
N SER A 177 5.76 9.92 4.35
CA SER A 177 6.29 10.30 5.66
C SER A 177 7.80 10.10 5.65
N VAL A 178 8.54 11.12 6.07
CA VAL A 178 9.96 11.03 6.40
C VAL A 178 10.04 10.74 7.89
N VAL A 179 10.76 9.69 8.25
CA VAL A 179 10.96 9.32 9.64
C VAL A 179 12.39 9.60 10.03
N GLY A 180 12.60 10.66 10.83
CA GLY A 180 13.86 10.99 11.50
C GLY A 180 13.83 10.52 12.95
N TYR A 181 15.00 10.37 13.55
CA TYR A 181 15.14 10.18 14.99
C TYR A 181 15.81 11.41 15.58
N VAL A 182 15.12 12.10 16.49
CA VAL A 182 15.69 13.25 17.21
C VAL A 182 16.58 12.75 18.35
N ASP A 183 16.17 11.65 18.95
CA ASP A 183 16.94 10.88 19.92
C ASP A 183 16.51 9.40 19.83
N ASN A 184 17.04 8.53 20.67
CA ASN A 184 16.72 7.11 20.68
C ASN A 184 15.25 6.79 21.10
N SER A 185 14.49 7.77 21.53
CA SER A 185 13.15 7.61 22.10
C SER A 185 12.04 8.30 21.28
N HIS A 186 12.37 9.31 20.47
CA HIS A 186 11.38 10.11 19.74
C HIS A 186 11.58 10.04 18.23
N GLU A 187 10.51 9.69 17.51
CA GLU A 187 10.44 9.76 16.06
C GLU A 187 9.96 11.15 15.62
N ASP A 188 10.78 11.89 14.88
CA ASP A 188 10.33 13.06 14.13
C ASP A 188 9.72 12.59 12.81
N ARG A 189 8.45 12.93 12.58
CA ARG A 189 7.73 12.56 11.35
C ARG A 189 7.36 13.82 10.59
N ARG A 190 7.85 13.92 9.36
CA ARG A 190 7.57 15.01 8.43
C ARG A 190 6.94 14.46 7.17
N ILE A 191 6.25 15.32 6.43
CA ILE A 191 5.76 14.99 5.10
C ILE A 191 6.82 15.42 4.11
N GLY A 192 7.32 14.46 3.33
CA GLY A 192 8.15 14.69 2.16
C GLY A 192 7.28 14.74 0.90
N TYR A 193 7.72 15.52 -0.05
CA TYR A 193 7.12 15.64 -1.38
C TYR A 193 8.21 15.65 -2.45
N THR A 194 7.93 14.97 -3.56
CA THR A 194 8.70 15.08 -4.79
C THR A 194 7.78 14.90 -6.01
N CYS A 195 8.21 15.45 -7.14
CA CYS A 195 7.53 15.27 -8.41
C CYS A 195 8.50 14.63 -9.39
N LEU A 196 8.14 13.50 -9.95
CA LEU A 196 8.96 12.71 -10.86
C LEU A 196 8.30 12.65 -12.23
N ASN A 197 9.10 12.54 -13.30
CA ASN A 197 8.61 12.29 -14.63
C ASN A 197 8.51 10.77 -14.85
N MET A 198 7.31 10.26 -15.10
CA MET A 198 7.09 8.82 -15.30
C MET A 198 7.80 8.27 -16.52
N ARG A 199 7.96 9.05 -17.59
CA ARG A 199 8.69 8.58 -18.78
C ARG A 199 10.17 8.33 -18.50
N GLU A 200 10.77 9.25 -17.75
CA GLU A 200 12.19 9.12 -17.35
C GLU A 200 12.36 7.99 -16.34
N LEU A 201 11.44 7.92 -15.35
CA LEU A 201 11.47 6.89 -14.31
C LEU A 201 11.39 5.47 -14.89
N LEU A 202 10.62 5.26 -15.96
CA LEU A 202 10.42 3.94 -16.58
C LEU A 202 11.53 3.55 -17.58
N GLN A 203 12.49 4.44 -17.85
CA GLN A 203 13.66 4.15 -18.71
C GLN A 203 14.88 3.67 -17.91
N THR A 204 14.85 3.78 -16.58
CA THR A 204 15.94 3.40 -15.67
C THR A 204 15.79 1.97 -15.15
#